data_e19c3298e19c018edb80c3551a16178e
#
_entry.id   e19c3298e19c018edb80c3551a16178e
#
_cell.length_a   1.000
_cell.length_b   1.000
_cell.length_c   1.000
_cell.angle_alpha   90.00
_cell.angle_beta   90.00
_cell.angle_gamma   90.00
#
_symmetry.space_group_name_H-M   'P 1'
#
loop_
_entity.id
_entity.type
_entity.pdbx_description
1 polymer ?
#
loop_
_entity_poly.entity_id
_entity_poly.type
_entity_poly.pdbx_seq_one_letter_code
_entity_poly.pdbx_strand_id
1 'polypeptide(L)' 'MNNISVENVLQIINKIDENLNIKMDQTSENLLDLGLDSIKFIQMVVAIEEAFDCEIPDSKLIMSEMDTVEKIMAVLTEL' A
#
# COMPACT_ATOMS: atom_id res chain seq x y z
N MET A 1 -6.08 6.27 17.49
CA MET A 1 -6.23 6.97 16.24
C MET A 1 -5.13 6.64 15.25
N ASN A 2 -5.50 6.47 14.02
CA ASN A 2 -4.56 5.95 13.03
C ASN A 2 -3.91 7.07 12.23
N ASN A 3 -2.59 7.06 12.19
CA ASN A 3 -1.83 8.06 11.47
C ASN A 3 -1.55 7.56 10.06
N ILE A 4 -2.44 7.88 9.14
CA ILE A 4 -2.26 7.51 7.75
C ILE A 4 -1.27 8.51 7.14
N SER A 5 -0.08 8.01 6.81
CA SER A 5 0.96 8.84 6.21
C SER A 5 1.75 7.98 5.22
N VAL A 6 2.44 8.66 4.30
CA VAL A 6 3.28 7.97 3.32
C VAL A 6 4.33 7.12 4.03
N GLU A 7 4.95 7.66 5.07
CA GLU A 7 5.99 6.94 5.81
C GLU A 7 5.44 5.64 6.41
N ASN A 8 4.25 5.71 7.02
CA ASN A 8 3.66 4.53 7.63
C ASN A 8 3.27 3.49 6.59
N VAL A 9 2.74 3.94 5.45
CA VAL A 9 2.40 3.03 4.35
C VAL A 9 3.67 2.36 3.84
N LEU A 10 4.74 3.11 3.64
CA LEU A 10 6.01 2.53 3.20
C LEU A 10 6.55 1.50 4.18
N GLN A 11 6.46 1.77 5.46
CA GLN A 11 6.90 0.82 6.48
C GLN A 11 6.11 -0.48 6.40
N ILE A 12 4.80 -0.37 6.20
CA ILE A 12 3.94 -1.54 6.08
C ILE A 12 4.33 -2.37 4.86
N ILE A 13 4.49 -1.72 3.72
CA ILE A 13 4.82 -2.41 2.47
C ILE A 13 6.17 -3.08 2.58
N ASN A 14 7.17 -2.39 3.12
CA ASN A 14 8.52 -2.92 3.19
C ASN A 14 8.67 -4.06 4.20
N LYS A 15 7.70 -4.20 5.12
CA LYS A 15 7.70 -5.33 6.06
C LYS A 15 7.12 -6.60 5.46
N ILE A 16 6.38 -6.50 4.39
CA ILE A 16 5.76 -7.67 3.76
C ILE A 16 6.82 -8.57 3.14
N ASP A 17 7.83 -7.96 2.55
CA ASP A 17 8.90 -8.70 1.89
C ASP A 17 10.20 -7.92 2.08
N GLU A 18 11.21 -8.61 2.61
CA GLU A 18 12.53 -8.02 2.82
C GLU A 18 13.17 -7.52 1.53
N ASN A 19 12.77 -8.10 0.41
CA ASN A 19 13.31 -7.70 -0.89
C ASN A 19 12.71 -6.40 -1.40
N LEU A 20 11.58 -5.98 -0.82
CA LEU A 20 11.01 -4.67 -1.14
C LEU A 20 11.74 -3.61 -0.32
N ASN A 21 12.17 -2.57 -0.99
CA ASN A 21 12.83 -1.46 -0.33
C ASN A 21 12.40 -0.17 -1.01
N ILE A 22 11.12 0.14 -0.85
CA ILE A 22 10.50 1.27 -1.50
C ILE A 22 10.80 2.54 -0.70
N LYS A 23 11.25 3.56 -1.38
CA LYS A 23 11.71 4.80 -0.76
C LYS A 23 10.71 5.94 -0.99
N MET A 24 10.89 7.01 -0.25
CA MET A 24 9.99 8.17 -0.31
C MET A 24 9.92 8.79 -1.71
N ASP A 25 10.98 8.70 -2.49
CA ASP A 25 11.01 9.26 -3.84
C ASP A 25 10.45 8.30 -4.89
N GLN A 26 9.92 7.15 -4.46
CA GLN A 26 9.36 6.14 -5.36
C GLN A 26 7.84 6.01 -5.22
N THR A 27 7.18 7.01 -4.65
CA THR A 27 5.75 6.94 -4.38
C THR A 27 4.89 6.95 -5.65
N SER A 28 5.44 7.42 -6.76
CA SER A 28 4.72 7.44 -8.03
C SER A 28 5.09 6.26 -8.93
N GLU A 29 6.04 5.41 -8.51
CA GLU A 29 6.45 4.27 -9.31
C GLU A 29 5.51 3.10 -9.11
N ASN A 30 5.35 2.30 -10.15
CA ASN A 30 4.50 1.12 -10.09
C ASN A 30 5.14 0.07 -9.16
N LEU A 31 4.39 -0.33 -8.15
CA LEU A 31 4.89 -1.28 -7.16
C LEU A 31 5.23 -2.64 -7.78
N LEU A 32 4.55 -3.01 -8.85
CA LEU A 32 4.87 -4.25 -9.57
C LEU A 32 6.29 -4.20 -10.14
N ASP A 33 6.71 -3.04 -10.60
CA ASP A 33 8.07 -2.85 -11.12
C ASP A 33 9.10 -2.89 -9.99
N LEU A 34 8.67 -2.63 -8.76
CA LEU A 34 9.55 -2.61 -7.60
C LEU A 34 9.60 -3.95 -6.87
N GLY A 35 8.85 -4.95 -7.36
CA GLY A 35 8.90 -6.29 -6.81
C GLY A 35 7.63 -6.82 -6.16
N LEU A 36 6.57 -6.02 -6.12
CA LEU A 36 5.29 -6.47 -5.58
C LEU A 36 4.62 -7.39 -6.59
N ASP A 37 4.04 -8.50 -6.11
CA ASP A 37 3.24 -9.39 -6.95
C ASP A 37 1.82 -9.47 -6.39
N SER A 38 0.96 -10.27 -7.04
CA SER A 38 -0.45 -10.33 -6.66
C SER A 38 -0.66 -10.89 -5.26
N ILE A 39 0.17 -11.84 -4.84
CA ILE A 39 0.06 -12.41 -3.49
C ILE A 39 0.48 -11.36 -2.46
N LYS A 40 1.58 -10.67 -2.72
CA LYS A 40 2.06 -9.62 -1.83
C LYS A 40 1.11 -8.43 -1.81
N PHE A 41 0.44 -8.16 -2.93
CA PHE A 41 -0.57 -7.12 -2.98
C PHE A 41 -1.69 -7.41 -1.96
N ILE A 42 -2.17 -8.64 -1.93
CA ILE A 42 -3.22 -9.01 -0.98
C ILE A 42 -2.71 -8.90 0.46
N GLN A 43 -1.49 -9.34 0.71
CA GLN A 43 -0.87 -9.21 2.03
C GLN A 43 -0.74 -7.73 2.43
N MET A 44 -0.39 -6.88 1.49
CA MET A 44 -0.28 -5.44 1.72
C MET A 44 -1.63 -4.85 2.11
N VAL A 45 -2.69 -5.20 1.39
CA VAL A 45 -4.03 -4.70 1.67
C VAL A 45 -4.45 -5.08 3.08
N VAL A 46 -4.28 -6.34 3.44
CA VAL A 46 -4.64 -6.82 4.79
C VAL A 46 -3.83 -6.09 5.85
N ALA A 47 -2.53 -5.92 5.62
CA ALA A 47 -1.67 -5.25 6.58
C ALA A 47 -2.07 -3.78 6.77
N ILE A 48 -2.44 -3.11 5.68
CA ILE A 48 -2.89 -1.72 5.74
C ILE A 48 -4.21 -1.62 6.51
N GLU A 49 -5.15 -2.50 6.22
CA GLU A 49 -6.44 -2.50 6.92
C GLU A 49 -6.26 -2.69 8.41
N GLU A 50 -5.37 -3.60 8.81
CA GLU A 50 -5.11 -3.85 10.22
C GLU A 50 -4.37 -2.70 10.87
N ALA A 51 -3.39 -2.14 10.19
CA ALA A 51 -2.56 -1.07 10.76
C ALA A 51 -3.34 0.21 10.99
N PHE A 52 -4.27 0.52 10.10
CA PHE A 52 -5.04 1.75 10.17
C PHE A 52 -6.49 1.52 10.64
N ASP A 53 -6.82 0.29 11.01
CA ASP A 53 -8.16 -0.07 11.51
C ASP A 53 -9.25 0.43 10.56
N CYS A 54 -9.13 0.07 9.29
CA CYS A 54 -10.05 0.49 8.25
C CYS A 54 -10.38 -0.65 7.32
N GLU A 55 -11.42 -0.47 6.51
CA GLU A 55 -11.77 -1.42 5.47
C GLU A 55 -11.70 -0.72 4.11
N ILE A 56 -10.96 -1.31 3.19
CA ILE A 56 -10.85 -0.79 1.84
C ILE A 56 -12.01 -1.35 1.02
N PRO A 57 -12.80 -0.50 0.36
CA PRO A 57 -13.95 -0.97 -0.43
C PRO A 57 -13.53 -1.92 -1.54
N ASP A 58 -14.37 -2.91 -1.84
CA ASP A 58 -14.09 -3.89 -2.88
C ASP A 58 -13.79 -3.23 -4.22
N SER A 59 -14.45 -2.12 -4.52
CA SER A 59 -14.24 -1.40 -5.77
C SER A 59 -12.82 -0.85 -5.91
N LYS A 60 -12.10 -0.73 -4.79
CA LYS A 60 -10.72 -0.24 -4.78
C LYS A 60 -9.71 -1.36 -4.62
N LEU A 61 -10.15 -2.59 -4.37
CA LEU A 61 -9.27 -3.74 -4.18
C LEU A 61 -8.84 -4.31 -5.53
N ILE A 62 -8.38 -3.44 -6.41
CA ILE A 62 -7.92 -3.77 -7.76
C ILE A 62 -6.50 -3.25 -7.88
N MET A 63 -5.63 -4.08 -8.43
CA MET A 63 -4.22 -3.73 -8.56
C MET A 63 -4.02 -2.36 -9.21
N SER A 64 -4.76 -2.07 -10.28
CA SER A 64 -4.62 -0.81 -11.00
C SER A 64 -5.06 0.41 -10.19
N GLU A 65 -5.84 0.20 -9.12
CA GLU A 65 -6.27 1.29 -8.24
C GLU A 65 -5.30 1.53 -7.09
N MET A 66 -4.38 0.61 -6.85
CA MET A 66 -3.49 0.67 -5.70
C MET A 66 -2.06 0.26 -6.06
N ASP A 67 -1.66 0.46 -7.31
CA ASP A 67 -0.34 0.02 -7.77
C ASP A 67 0.77 1.04 -7.56
N THR A 68 0.47 2.16 -6.94
CA THR A 68 1.49 3.11 -6.48
C THR A 68 1.15 3.56 -5.08
N VAL A 69 2.16 4.02 -4.34
CA VAL A 69 1.93 4.54 -2.99
C VAL A 69 0.99 5.75 -3.04
N GLU A 70 1.12 6.58 -4.06
CA GLU A 70 0.22 7.73 -4.22
C GLU A 70 -1.23 7.30 -4.36
N LYS A 71 -1.50 6.27 -5.15
CA LYS A 71 -2.87 5.74 -5.29
C LYS A 71 -3.38 5.14 -3.99
N ILE A 72 -2.52 4.43 -3.27
CA ILE A 72 -2.89 3.88 -1.97
C ILE A 72 -3.28 5.00 -1.01
N MET A 73 -2.50 6.06 -0.99
CA MET A 73 -2.81 7.21 -0.13
C MET A 73 -4.13 7.86 -0.53
N ALA A 74 -4.40 7.97 -1.83
CA ALA A 74 -5.67 8.53 -2.29
C ALA A 74 -6.85 7.69 -1.83
N VAL A 75 -6.74 6.36 -1.90
CA VAL A 75 -7.79 5.46 -1.42
C VAL A 75 -7.99 5.65 0.08
N LEU A 76 -6.92 5.67 0.85
CA LEU A 76 -7.00 5.78 2.30
C LEU A 76 -7.59 7.11 2.76
N THR A 77 -7.31 8.18 2.05
CA THR A 77 -7.84 9.49 2.42
C THR A 77 -9.32 9.67 2.05
N GLU A 78 -9.84 8.80 1.21
CA GLU A 78 -11.26 8.82 0.84
C GLU A 78 -12.15 7.99 1.77
N LEU A 79 -11.56 7.24 2.67
CA LEU A 79 -12.33 6.36 3.58
C LEU A 79 -13.11 7.12 4.65
#